data_33f42e93f10b5149f9b284b62cdd60e2
#
_entry.id   33f42e93f10b5149f9b284b62cdd60e2
#
_cell.length_a   1.000
_cell.length_b   1.000
_cell.length_c   1.000
_cell.angle_alpha   90.00
_cell.angle_beta   90.00
_cell.angle_gamma   90.00
#
_symmetry.space_group_name_H-M   'P 1'
#
loop_
_entity.id
_entity.type
_entity.pdbx_description
1 polymer ?
#
loop_
_entity_poly.entity_id
_entity_poly.type
_entity_poly.pdbx_seq_one_letter_code
_entity_poly.pdbx_strand_id
1 'polypeptide(L)'
;LLAQGISTLSVGAAKASDLALAAALQRSDSPLTAEEQSSLQRLADHRRGRLGSDLCGQCQACLPCPNEVPIPELLRLRNLAIGHDMTPFCQERYNLIGRAGHWWETLDASACQRCGDCLPRCPHQLKIPDLLADTHRRLQAAPRRRLWG
;
A
#
# COMPACT_ATOMS: atom_id res chain seq x y z
N LEU A 1 8.94 -15.91 -0.91
CA LEU A 1 8.76 -15.49 -2.32
C LEU A 1 9.49 -16.44 -3.27
N LEU A 2 10.79 -16.73 -3.09
CA LEU A 2 11.53 -17.67 -3.95
C LEU A 2 10.89 -19.06 -3.96
N ALA A 3 10.51 -19.59 -2.79
CA ALA A 3 9.78 -20.86 -2.66
C ALA A 3 8.38 -20.86 -3.34
N GLN A 4 7.88 -19.72 -3.79
CA GLN A 4 6.61 -19.56 -4.50
C GLN A 4 6.81 -19.36 -6.02
N GLY A 5 8.00 -19.67 -6.54
CA GLY A 5 8.29 -19.62 -7.97
C GLY A 5 8.68 -18.25 -8.50
N ILE A 6 9.03 -17.30 -7.63
CA ILE A 6 9.57 -16.00 -8.07
C ILE A 6 11.05 -16.16 -8.40
N SER A 7 11.42 -15.87 -9.64
CA SER A 7 12.77 -16.09 -10.16
C SER A 7 13.78 -15.01 -9.73
N THR A 8 13.33 -13.81 -9.43
CA THR A 8 14.21 -12.67 -9.12
C THR A 8 13.57 -11.73 -8.10
N LEU A 9 14.38 -11.26 -7.16
CA LEU A 9 14.00 -10.24 -6.19
C LEU A 9 14.95 -9.05 -6.30
N SER A 10 14.39 -7.84 -6.36
CA SER A 10 15.15 -6.61 -6.20
C SER A 10 15.15 -6.20 -4.73
N VAL A 11 16.32 -6.03 -4.15
CA VAL A 11 16.49 -5.68 -2.73
C VAL A 11 17.14 -4.31 -2.62
N GLY A 12 16.46 -3.38 -1.94
CA GLY A 12 17.04 -2.10 -1.59
C GLY A 12 17.97 -2.24 -0.38
N ALA A 13 19.17 -1.65 -0.47
CA ALA A 13 20.15 -1.66 0.60
C ALA A 13 20.73 -0.25 0.80
N ALA A 14 20.79 0.23 2.03
CA ALA A 14 21.43 1.49 2.38
C ALA A 14 22.93 1.30 2.68
N LYS A 15 23.34 0.10 3.11
CA LYS A 15 24.73 -0.28 3.43
C LYS A 15 24.96 -1.75 3.05
N ALA A 16 26.23 -2.13 2.86
CA ALA A 16 26.61 -3.47 2.42
C ALA A 16 26.09 -4.59 3.35
N SER A 17 26.01 -4.35 4.66
CA SER A 17 25.48 -5.32 5.63
C SER A 17 24.00 -5.69 5.41
N ASP A 18 23.22 -4.83 4.77
CA ASP A 18 21.80 -5.09 4.49
C ASP A 18 21.62 -6.20 3.43
N LEU A 19 22.65 -6.45 2.64
CA LEU A 19 22.68 -7.52 1.63
C LEU A 19 23.04 -8.90 2.22
N ALA A 20 23.52 -8.98 3.47
CA ALA A 20 23.97 -10.23 4.07
C ALA A 20 22.87 -11.29 4.11
N LEU A 21 21.63 -10.91 4.47
CA LEU A 21 20.49 -11.82 4.46
C LEU A 21 20.15 -12.30 3.06
N ALA A 22 20.14 -11.40 2.07
CA ALA A 22 19.88 -11.76 0.68
C ALA A 22 20.92 -12.75 0.14
N ALA A 23 22.20 -12.53 0.44
CA ALA A 23 23.29 -13.43 0.09
C ALA A 23 23.20 -14.79 0.80
N ALA A 24 22.71 -14.83 2.04
CA ALA A 24 22.47 -16.09 2.75
C ALA A 24 21.31 -16.88 2.13
N LEU A 25 20.20 -16.19 1.80
CA LEU A 25 19.03 -16.80 1.19
C LEU A 25 19.28 -17.33 -0.22
N GLN A 26 20.16 -16.68 -1.00
CA GLN A 26 20.55 -17.15 -2.33
C GLN A 26 21.21 -18.55 -2.31
N ARG A 27 21.84 -18.91 -1.21
CA ARG A 27 22.51 -20.20 -1.02
C ARG A 27 21.61 -21.27 -0.39
N SER A 28 20.37 -20.92 -0.07
CA SER A 28 19.41 -21.79 0.59
C SER A 28 18.17 -21.98 -0.27
N ASP A 29 17.95 -23.19 -0.76
CA ASP A 29 16.70 -23.60 -1.42
C ASP A 29 15.63 -24.07 -0.42
N SER A 30 15.83 -23.81 0.85
CA SER A 30 14.92 -24.29 1.90
C SER A 30 13.58 -23.56 1.81
N PRO A 31 12.45 -24.29 1.88
CA PRO A 31 11.14 -23.69 2.04
C PRO A 31 11.06 -22.95 3.39
N LEU A 32 10.06 -22.08 3.51
CA LEU A 32 9.77 -21.41 4.77
C LEU A 32 9.50 -22.45 5.86
N THR A 33 10.10 -22.23 7.04
CA THR A 33 9.80 -23.03 8.23
C THR A 33 8.34 -22.84 8.67
N ALA A 34 7.84 -23.76 9.48
CA ALA A 34 6.49 -23.65 10.04
C ALA A 34 6.32 -22.39 10.90
N GLU A 35 7.38 -21.95 11.59
CA GLU A 35 7.37 -20.73 12.39
C GLU A 35 7.30 -19.46 11.53
N GLU A 36 8.06 -19.41 10.45
CA GLU A 36 8.02 -18.30 9.47
C GLU A 36 6.66 -18.23 8.79
N GLN A 37 6.10 -19.37 8.36
CA GLN A 37 4.75 -19.44 7.79
C GLN A 37 3.70 -18.94 8.79
N SER A 38 3.78 -19.38 10.03
CA SER A 38 2.89 -18.95 11.11
C SER A 38 3.00 -17.46 11.39
N SER A 39 4.21 -16.90 11.31
CA SER A 39 4.45 -15.46 11.48
C SER A 39 3.82 -14.64 10.35
N LEU A 40 3.95 -15.08 9.10
CA LEU A 40 3.30 -14.45 7.95
C LEU A 40 1.77 -14.53 8.06
N GLN A 41 1.25 -15.66 8.51
CA GLN A 41 -0.18 -15.84 8.74
C GLN A 41 -0.71 -14.87 9.80
N ARG A 42 -0.02 -14.74 10.94
CA ARG A 42 -0.39 -13.78 12.00
C ARG A 42 -0.44 -12.34 11.48
N LEU A 43 0.53 -11.94 10.64
CA LEU A 43 0.52 -10.61 10.01
C LEU A 43 -0.68 -10.42 9.07
N ALA A 44 -1.01 -11.44 8.30
CA ALA A 44 -2.16 -11.41 7.40
C ALA A 44 -3.48 -11.30 8.18
N ASP A 45 -3.61 -12.04 9.28
CA ASP A 45 -4.80 -12.05 10.12
C ASP A 45 -4.94 -10.73 10.90
N HIS A 46 -3.83 -10.19 11.40
CA HIS A 46 -3.81 -8.86 12.02
C HIS A 46 -4.34 -7.79 11.04
N ARG A 47 -3.81 -7.77 9.82
CA ARG A 47 -4.27 -6.84 8.77
C ARG A 47 -5.75 -7.00 8.46
N ARG A 48 -6.22 -8.25 8.31
CA ARG A 48 -7.64 -8.53 8.07
C ARG A 48 -8.52 -8.07 9.24
N GLY A 49 -8.10 -8.34 10.46
CA GLY A 49 -8.82 -7.92 11.66
C GLY A 49 -8.94 -6.40 11.78
N ARG A 50 -7.91 -5.66 11.41
CA ARG A 50 -7.88 -4.19 11.46
C ARG A 50 -8.71 -3.53 10.36
N LEU A 51 -8.72 -4.08 9.17
CA LEU A 51 -9.40 -3.51 8.00
C LEU A 51 -10.81 -4.08 7.79
N GLY A 52 -11.07 -5.31 8.24
CA GLY A 52 -12.36 -5.96 8.06
C GLY A 52 -12.81 -5.99 6.60
N SER A 53 -14.06 -5.62 6.36
CA SER A 53 -14.64 -5.49 5.02
C SER A 53 -14.07 -4.36 4.17
N ASP A 54 -13.29 -3.44 4.77
CA ASP A 54 -12.72 -2.28 4.10
C ASP A 54 -11.37 -2.56 3.41
N LEU A 55 -10.89 -3.80 3.45
CA LEU A 55 -9.63 -4.20 2.86
C LEU A 55 -9.69 -4.13 1.32
N CYS A 56 -8.96 -3.20 0.72
CA CYS A 56 -8.81 -3.14 -0.72
C CYS A 56 -7.85 -4.22 -1.22
N GLY A 57 -8.32 -5.08 -2.14
CA GLY A 57 -7.54 -6.16 -2.74
C GLY A 57 -6.59 -5.74 -3.87
N GLN A 58 -6.50 -4.46 -4.20
CA GLN A 58 -5.60 -3.90 -5.24
C GLN A 58 -5.83 -4.49 -6.66
N CYS A 59 -7.03 -4.96 -6.96
CA CYS A 59 -7.37 -5.60 -8.24
C CYS A 59 -7.55 -4.63 -9.41
N GLN A 60 -7.57 -3.32 -9.16
CA GLN A 60 -7.73 -2.23 -10.13
C GLN A 60 -9.07 -2.21 -10.89
N ALA A 61 -10.01 -3.09 -10.58
CA ALA A 61 -11.30 -3.19 -11.28
C ALA A 61 -12.15 -1.89 -11.18
N CYS A 62 -11.89 -1.02 -10.20
CA CYS A 62 -12.55 0.27 -10.05
C CYS A 62 -12.10 1.33 -11.06
N LEU A 63 -11.05 1.06 -11.84
CA LEU A 63 -10.55 1.97 -12.87
C LEU A 63 -11.20 1.68 -14.25
N PRO A 64 -11.24 2.68 -15.17
CA PRO A 64 -10.81 4.06 -14.97
C PRO A 64 -11.80 4.85 -14.10
N CYS A 65 -11.27 5.80 -13.32
CA CYS A 65 -12.10 6.78 -12.61
C CYS A 65 -12.38 7.97 -13.54
N PRO A 66 -13.64 8.44 -13.71
CA PRO A 66 -13.93 9.57 -14.59
C PRO A 66 -13.28 10.89 -14.13
N ASN A 67 -12.90 10.97 -12.84
CA ASN A 67 -12.17 12.11 -12.28
C ASN A 67 -10.67 11.81 -12.08
N GLU A 68 -10.13 10.80 -12.76
CA GLU A 68 -8.72 10.43 -12.75
C GLU A 68 -8.13 10.17 -11.35
N VAL A 69 -8.99 9.87 -10.36
CA VAL A 69 -8.53 9.55 -9.00
C VAL A 69 -7.82 8.20 -9.01
N PRO A 70 -6.57 8.11 -8.53
CA PRO A 70 -5.79 6.86 -8.47
C PRO A 70 -6.25 5.98 -7.29
N ILE A 71 -7.51 5.51 -7.38
CA ILE A 71 -8.21 4.81 -6.29
C ILE A 71 -7.37 3.69 -5.65
N PRO A 72 -6.77 2.74 -6.44
CA PRO A 72 -6.01 1.65 -5.83
C PRO A 72 -4.82 2.13 -5.00
N GLU A 73 -4.07 3.13 -5.50
CA GLU A 73 -2.89 3.67 -4.79
C GLU A 73 -3.28 4.35 -3.48
N LEU A 74 -4.34 5.13 -3.49
CA LEU A 74 -4.84 5.79 -2.29
C LEU A 74 -5.32 4.79 -1.24
N LEU A 75 -6.08 3.77 -1.66
CA LEU A 75 -6.54 2.71 -0.77
C LEU A 75 -5.40 1.78 -0.33
N ARG A 76 -4.33 1.63 -1.12
CA ARG A 76 -3.11 0.95 -0.68
C ARG A 76 -2.48 1.67 0.51
N LEU A 77 -2.33 2.99 0.44
CA LEU A 77 -1.82 3.77 1.56
C LEU A 77 -2.72 3.63 2.81
N ARG A 78 -4.05 3.62 2.63
CA ARG A 78 -4.98 3.37 3.73
C ARG A 78 -4.79 1.97 4.33
N ASN A 79 -4.66 0.95 3.50
CA ASN A 79 -4.41 -0.41 3.95
C ASN A 79 -3.12 -0.51 4.78
N LEU A 80 -2.05 0.16 4.36
CA LEU A 80 -0.77 0.18 5.10
C LEU A 80 -0.91 0.94 6.43
N ALA A 81 -1.57 2.10 6.40
CA ALA A 81 -1.72 2.93 7.59
C ALA A 81 -2.51 2.21 8.70
N ILE A 82 -3.60 1.53 8.34
CA ILE A 82 -4.50 0.87 9.29
C ILE A 82 -4.05 -0.56 9.57
N GLY A 83 -3.77 -1.34 8.53
CA GLY A 83 -3.48 -2.77 8.64
C GLY A 83 -2.08 -3.09 9.14
N HIS A 84 -1.14 -2.15 9.04
CA HIS A 84 0.26 -2.32 9.43
C HIS A 84 0.78 -1.21 10.36
N ASP A 85 -0.10 -0.36 10.88
CA ASP A 85 0.23 0.76 11.77
C ASP A 85 1.28 1.73 11.20
N MET A 86 1.34 1.87 9.85
CA MET A 86 2.33 2.67 9.13
C MET A 86 1.85 4.10 8.86
N THR A 87 1.05 4.69 9.73
CA THR A 87 0.45 6.02 9.51
C THR A 87 1.48 7.10 9.18
N PRO A 88 2.61 7.28 9.91
CA PRO A 88 3.58 8.32 9.59
C PRO A 88 4.19 8.16 8.19
N PHE A 89 4.54 6.94 7.81
CA PHE A 89 5.04 6.62 6.47
C PHE A 89 4.00 6.95 5.39
N CYS A 90 2.74 6.55 5.61
CA CYS A 90 1.66 6.79 4.66
C CYS A 90 1.32 8.27 4.52
N GLN A 91 1.42 9.06 5.59
CA GLN A 91 1.27 10.51 5.53
C GLN A 91 2.37 11.17 4.69
N GLU A 92 3.63 10.75 4.86
CA GLU A 92 4.73 11.23 4.00
C GLU A 92 4.48 10.91 2.53
N ARG A 93 4.06 9.68 2.20
CA ARG A 93 3.75 9.26 0.84
C ARG A 93 2.55 9.98 0.27
N TYR A 94 1.50 10.15 1.05
CA TYR A 94 0.32 10.89 0.65
C TYR A 94 0.62 12.36 0.32
N ASN A 95 1.51 12.99 1.08
CA ASN A 95 1.95 14.36 0.85
C ASN A 95 2.83 14.55 -0.39
N LEU A 96 3.31 13.47 -1.02
CA LEU A 96 4.00 13.55 -2.31
C LEU A 96 3.04 13.67 -3.49
N ILE A 97 1.77 13.29 -3.31
CA ILE A 97 0.76 13.35 -4.36
C ILE A 97 0.59 14.80 -4.82
N GLY A 98 0.65 15.01 -6.13
CA GLY A 98 0.63 16.34 -6.76
C GLY A 98 1.89 17.21 -6.56
N ARG A 99 2.95 16.68 -5.89
CA ARG A 99 4.16 17.44 -5.55
C ARG A 99 5.47 16.78 -6.00
N ALA A 100 5.44 15.52 -6.35
CA ALA A 100 6.64 14.76 -6.75
C ALA A 100 6.80 14.67 -8.28
N GLY A 101 6.14 15.52 -9.04
CA GLY A 101 6.17 15.54 -10.50
C GLY A 101 5.65 14.21 -11.08
N HIS A 102 6.18 13.81 -12.25
CA HIS A 102 5.74 12.61 -12.96
C HIS A 102 6.10 11.27 -12.28
N TRP A 103 6.82 11.32 -11.15
CA TRP A 103 7.19 10.11 -10.39
C TRP A 103 6.10 9.64 -9.43
N TRP A 104 5.04 10.41 -9.28
CA TRP A 104 3.98 10.13 -8.32
C TRP A 104 2.61 10.54 -8.86
N GLU A 105 1.56 10.08 -8.19
CA GLU A 105 0.19 10.45 -8.54
C GLU A 105 -0.02 11.97 -8.48
N THR A 106 -0.87 12.49 -9.35
CA THR A 106 -1.17 13.94 -9.43
C THR A 106 -2.35 14.35 -8.58
N LEU A 107 -3.33 13.46 -8.40
CA LEU A 107 -4.56 13.71 -7.67
C LEU A 107 -4.64 12.87 -6.40
N ASP A 108 -4.98 13.50 -5.30
CA ASP A 108 -5.24 12.83 -4.05
C ASP A 108 -6.73 12.44 -3.88
N ALA A 109 -7.11 11.88 -2.72
CA ALA A 109 -8.45 11.39 -2.48
C ALA A 109 -9.51 12.52 -2.41
N SER A 110 -9.12 13.78 -2.24
CA SER A 110 -10.06 14.92 -2.22
C SER A 110 -10.66 15.21 -3.60
N ALA A 111 -10.01 14.76 -4.68
CA ALA A 111 -10.53 14.89 -6.04
C ALA A 111 -11.75 13.99 -6.33
N CYS A 112 -12.12 13.09 -5.40
CA CYS A 112 -13.29 12.22 -5.54
C CYS A 112 -14.59 13.01 -5.47
N GLN A 113 -15.34 13.04 -6.57
CA GLN A 113 -16.65 13.69 -6.67
C GLN A 113 -17.82 12.80 -6.28
N ARG A 114 -17.56 11.61 -5.72
CA ARG A 114 -18.57 10.65 -5.22
C ARG A 114 -19.59 10.22 -6.28
N CYS A 115 -19.21 10.17 -7.57
CA CYS A 115 -20.11 9.80 -8.67
C CYS A 115 -20.64 8.35 -8.56
N GLY A 116 -19.93 7.46 -7.86
CA GLY A 116 -20.36 6.07 -7.64
C GLY A 116 -19.94 5.08 -8.72
N ASP A 117 -19.34 5.50 -9.83
CA ASP A 117 -18.98 4.65 -10.99
C ASP A 117 -18.04 3.49 -10.63
N CYS A 118 -17.24 3.64 -9.57
CA CYS A 118 -16.35 2.61 -9.07
C CYS A 118 -17.06 1.51 -8.26
N LEU A 119 -18.27 1.78 -7.73
CA LEU A 119 -18.96 0.86 -6.81
C LEU A 119 -19.36 -0.47 -7.47
N PRO A 120 -20.08 -0.49 -8.62
CA PRO A 120 -20.49 -1.75 -9.26
C PRO A 120 -19.32 -2.55 -9.81
N ARG A 121 -18.16 -1.93 -10.00
CA ARG A 121 -16.95 -2.57 -10.52
C ARG A 121 -16.09 -3.22 -9.45
N CYS A 122 -16.32 -2.89 -8.17
CA CYS A 122 -15.52 -3.43 -7.08
C CYS A 122 -15.95 -4.85 -6.70
N PRO A 123 -15.12 -5.88 -6.91
CA PRO A 123 -15.49 -7.26 -6.56
C PRO A 123 -15.60 -7.49 -5.05
N HIS A 124 -15.05 -6.58 -4.25
CA HIS A 124 -15.11 -6.61 -2.79
C HIS A 124 -16.23 -5.73 -2.22
N GLN A 125 -17.08 -5.14 -3.07
CA GLN A 125 -18.21 -4.29 -2.68
C GLN A 125 -17.82 -3.15 -1.71
N LEU A 126 -16.62 -2.61 -1.88
CA LEU A 126 -16.10 -1.53 -1.04
C LEU A 126 -16.89 -0.24 -1.25
N LYS A 127 -17.16 0.47 -0.16
CA LYS A 127 -17.73 1.84 -0.20
C LYS A 127 -16.64 2.85 -0.57
N ILE A 128 -16.08 2.72 -1.78
CA ILE A 128 -14.88 3.43 -2.25
C ILE A 128 -14.92 4.93 -1.98
N PRO A 129 -16.00 5.70 -2.28
CA PRO A 129 -16.04 7.13 -1.99
C PRO A 129 -15.87 7.46 -0.49
N ASP A 130 -16.42 6.63 0.40
CA ASP A 130 -16.29 6.83 1.85
C ASP A 130 -14.87 6.48 2.32
N LEU A 131 -14.29 5.41 1.76
CA LEU A 131 -12.91 5.02 2.05
C LEU A 131 -11.90 6.07 1.56
N LEU A 132 -12.15 6.70 0.41
CA LEU A 132 -11.31 7.80 -0.08
C LEU A 132 -11.41 9.02 0.83
N ALA A 133 -12.60 9.40 1.27
CA ALA A 133 -12.78 10.49 2.24
C ALA A 133 -12.09 10.19 3.58
N ASP A 134 -12.17 8.94 4.07
CA ASP A 134 -11.44 8.48 5.26
C ASP A 134 -9.92 8.51 5.04
N THR A 135 -9.45 8.07 3.87
CA THR A 135 -8.04 8.11 3.48
C THR A 135 -7.50 9.54 3.54
N HIS A 136 -8.20 10.49 2.92
CA HIS A 136 -7.80 11.91 2.93
C HIS A 136 -7.71 12.44 4.35
N ARG A 137 -8.75 12.27 5.15
CA ARG A 137 -8.79 12.74 6.55
C ARG A 137 -7.64 12.18 7.41
N ARG A 138 -7.27 10.91 7.21
CA ARG A 138 -6.22 10.25 7.99
C ARG A 138 -4.81 10.61 7.54
N LEU A 139 -4.62 10.77 6.23
CA LEU A 139 -3.29 10.84 5.66
C LEU A 139 -2.86 12.25 5.27
N GLN A 140 -3.81 13.19 5.11
CA GLN A 140 -3.42 14.60 4.98
C GLN A 140 -2.70 15.04 6.25
N ALA A 141 -1.53 15.62 6.09
CA ALA A 141 -0.72 16.17 7.17
C ALA A 141 0.04 17.37 6.66
N ALA A 142 0.42 18.28 7.56
CA ALA A 142 1.30 19.37 7.19
C ALA A 142 2.62 18.79 6.64
N PRO A 143 3.11 19.25 5.47
CA PRO A 143 4.38 18.78 4.94
C PRO A 143 5.49 19.03 5.94
N ARG A 144 6.23 17.98 6.28
CA ARG A 144 7.44 18.16 7.08
C ARG A 144 8.45 18.96 6.26
N ARG A 145 9.09 19.94 6.89
CA ARG A 145 10.17 20.71 6.27
C ARG A 145 11.27 19.71 5.86
N ARG A 146 11.57 19.62 4.58
CA ARG A 146 12.67 18.76 4.11
C ARG A 146 13.98 19.37 4.61
N LEU A 147 14.92 18.51 5.02
CA LEU A 147 16.27 18.93 5.45
C LEU A 147 17.12 19.52 4.31
N TRP A 148 16.62 19.44 3.05
CA TRP A 148 17.31 19.90 1.83
C TRP A 148 16.50 20.96 1.07
N GLY A 149 15.73 21.78 1.72
CA GLY A 149 14.95 22.84 1.06
C GLY A 149 15.19 24.17 1.71
#